data_8efc7a3f75fdf2cdc4dac632bc03e802
#
_entry.id   8efc7a3f75fdf2cdc4dac632bc03e802
#
_cell.length_a   1.000
_cell.length_b   1.000
_cell.length_c   1.000
_cell.angle_alpha   90.00
_cell.angle_beta   90.00
_cell.angle_gamma   90.00
#
_symmetry.space_group_name_H-M   'P 1'
#
loop_
_entity.id
_entity.type
_entity.pdbx_description
1 polymer ?
#
loop_
_entity_poly.entity_id
_entity_poly.type
_entity_poly.pdbx_seq_one_letter_code
_entity_poly.pdbx_strand_id
1 'polypeptide(L)'
;MAGKKLEIGIIGLGKFGLRMATSLVSLGHTVVGIDMSDARVQLAEEELDAVYKADATNIAVLRSLHVQNLDWVVISVGESVEQSLSITLNVQELGGPKIWVKASNEEHRKILQRLHVHRAIVPEMEAAVMAAHQLTYPGMLDMIPKYGGIAIQELRVDAWDGKT
;
A
#
# COMPACT_ATOMS: atom_id res chain seq x y z
N MET A 1 6.02 -22.22 -5.09
CA MET A 1 6.75 -22.00 -3.81
C MET A 1 5.91 -21.03 -2.98
N ALA A 2 5.42 -21.42 -1.80
CA ALA A 2 4.79 -20.47 -0.89
C ALA A 2 5.85 -19.48 -0.41
N GLY A 3 5.62 -18.18 -0.67
CA GLY A 3 6.53 -17.12 -0.22
C GLY A 3 6.59 -17.10 1.32
N LYS A 4 7.66 -16.50 1.88
CA LYS A 4 7.76 -16.27 3.34
C LYS A 4 6.52 -15.51 3.82
N LYS A 5 5.86 -16.01 4.87
CA LYS A 5 4.81 -15.26 5.56
C LYS A 5 5.41 -14.00 6.17
N LEU A 6 4.85 -12.84 5.84
CA LEU A 6 5.30 -11.55 6.31
C LEU A 6 4.39 -11.01 7.41
N GLU A 7 4.94 -10.19 8.30
CA GLU A 7 4.22 -9.39 9.29
C GLU A 7 4.18 -7.94 8.82
N ILE A 8 2.97 -7.42 8.56
CA ILE A 8 2.78 -6.15 7.87
C ILE A 8 1.88 -5.23 8.70
N GLY A 9 2.34 -4.01 8.99
CA GLY A 9 1.53 -2.97 9.60
C GLY A 9 0.86 -2.09 8.54
N ILE A 10 -0.44 -1.83 8.69
CA ILE A 10 -1.18 -0.87 7.87
C ILE A 10 -1.61 0.30 8.74
N ILE A 11 -1.01 1.46 8.53
CA ILE A 11 -1.35 2.71 9.21
C ILE A 11 -2.28 3.53 8.32
N GLY A 12 -3.52 3.70 8.78
CA GLY A 12 -4.61 4.31 8.02
C GLY A 12 -5.49 3.26 7.35
N LEU A 13 -6.65 2.96 7.98
CA LEU A 13 -7.62 1.95 7.55
C LEU A 13 -8.78 2.57 6.75
N GLY A 14 -8.48 3.59 5.95
CA GLY A 14 -9.41 4.12 4.96
C GLY A 14 -9.66 3.12 3.82
N LYS A 15 -10.42 3.50 2.80
CA LYS A 15 -10.79 2.61 1.67
C LYS A 15 -9.60 1.87 1.07
N PHE A 16 -8.48 2.55 0.84
CA PHE A 16 -7.28 1.94 0.27
C PHE A 16 -6.57 1.03 1.28
N GLY A 17 -6.32 1.52 2.50
CA GLY A 17 -5.57 0.78 3.52
C GLY A 17 -6.29 -0.50 3.94
N LEU A 18 -7.60 -0.45 4.21
CA LEU A 18 -8.38 -1.62 4.54
C LEU A 18 -8.40 -2.64 3.39
N ARG A 19 -8.62 -2.18 2.15
CA ARG A 19 -8.61 -3.09 0.98
C ARG A 19 -7.25 -3.76 0.79
N MET A 20 -6.15 -3.02 0.99
CA MET A 20 -4.81 -3.59 0.92
C MET A 20 -4.57 -4.60 2.06
N ALA A 21 -5.01 -4.28 3.28
CA ALA A 21 -4.92 -5.16 4.43
C ALA A 21 -5.64 -6.50 4.19
N THR A 22 -6.90 -6.47 3.77
CA THR A 22 -7.69 -7.70 3.48
C THR A 22 -7.08 -8.52 2.35
N SER A 23 -6.53 -7.86 1.32
CA SER A 23 -5.82 -8.56 0.24
C SER A 23 -4.56 -9.27 0.74
N LEU A 24 -3.79 -8.64 1.63
CA LEU A 24 -2.59 -9.25 2.23
C LEU A 24 -2.94 -10.43 3.13
N VAL A 25 -4.02 -10.35 3.90
CA VAL A 25 -4.54 -11.50 4.68
C VAL A 25 -4.91 -12.65 3.74
N SER A 26 -5.63 -12.37 2.64
CA SER A 26 -5.99 -13.38 1.64
C SER A 26 -4.77 -14.05 0.98
N LEU A 27 -3.64 -13.35 0.90
CA LEU A 27 -2.36 -13.88 0.43
C LEU A 27 -1.59 -14.66 1.50
N GLY A 28 -2.13 -14.79 2.72
CA GLY A 28 -1.57 -15.59 3.80
C GLY A 28 -0.59 -14.83 4.70
N HIS A 29 -0.54 -13.51 4.64
CA HIS A 29 0.30 -12.68 5.50
C HIS A 29 -0.41 -12.35 6.82
N THR A 30 0.36 -12.01 7.87
CA THR A 30 -0.16 -11.45 9.12
C THR A 30 -0.23 -9.93 8.99
N VAL A 31 -1.41 -9.35 9.27
CA VAL A 31 -1.63 -7.91 9.12
C VAL A 31 -2.09 -7.29 10.43
N VAL A 32 -1.43 -6.21 10.82
CA VAL A 32 -1.78 -5.36 11.97
C VAL A 32 -2.32 -4.03 11.43
N GLY A 33 -3.56 -3.69 11.78
CA GLY A 33 -4.19 -2.43 11.41
C GLY A 33 -4.05 -1.36 12.49
N ILE A 34 -3.78 -0.11 12.11
CA ILE A 34 -3.70 1.04 13.03
C ILE A 34 -4.46 2.22 12.42
N ASP A 35 -5.45 2.76 13.13
CA ASP A 35 -6.18 3.97 12.73
C ASP A 35 -6.64 4.76 13.98
N MET A 36 -6.86 6.05 13.84
CA MET A 36 -7.40 6.90 14.91
C MET A 36 -8.92 6.83 15.03
N SER A 37 -9.62 6.45 13.97
CA SER A 37 -11.08 6.43 13.86
C SER A 37 -11.67 5.15 14.43
N ASP A 38 -12.54 5.28 15.44
CA ASP A 38 -13.29 4.14 15.99
C ASP A 38 -14.06 3.38 14.92
N ALA A 39 -14.74 4.08 14.03
CA ALA A 39 -15.53 3.46 12.98
C ALA A 39 -14.67 2.63 12.00
N ARG A 40 -13.47 3.10 11.67
CA ARG A 40 -12.54 2.35 10.80
C ARG A 40 -11.92 1.16 11.51
N VAL A 41 -11.61 1.31 12.79
CA VAL A 41 -11.11 0.21 13.64
C VAL A 41 -12.15 -0.89 13.73
N GLN A 42 -13.41 -0.58 14.08
CA GLN A 42 -14.50 -1.56 14.17
C GLN A 42 -14.72 -2.32 12.86
N LEU A 43 -14.70 -1.61 11.71
CA LEU A 43 -14.83 -2.26 10.40
C LEU A 43 -13.66 -3.20 10.10
N ALA A 44 -12.47 -2.85 10.55
CA ALA A 44 -11.27 -3.65 10.29
C ALA A 44 -11.17 -4.86 11.24
N GLU A 45 -11.74 -4.82 12.45
CA GLU A 45 -11.77 -5.95 13.40
C GLU A 45 -12.51 -7.18 12.85
N GLU A 46 -13.44 -6.98 11.92
CA GLU A 46 -14.13 -8.08 11.24
C GLU A 46 -13.26 -8.81 10.21
N GLU A 47 -12.19 -8.18 9.74
CA GLU A 47 -11.38 -8.61 8.60
C GLU A 47 -9.92 -8.93 8.95
N LEU A 48 -9.42 -8.41 10.08
CA LEU A 48 -8.01 -8.50 10.47
C LEU A 48 -7.85 -9.11 11.85
N ASP A 49 -6.77 -9.87 12.04
CA ASP A 49 -6.46 -10.55 13.32
C ASP A 49 -6.07 -9.57 14.45
N ALA A 50 -5.52 -8.41 14.12
CA ALA A 50 -5.10 -7.40 15.08
C ALA A 50 -5.34 -5.99 14.55
N VAL A 51 -6.10 -5.19 15.30
CA VAL A 51 -6.39 -3.79 14.97
C VAL A 51 -6.27 -2.93 16.23
N TYR A 52 -5.64 -1.77 16.09
CA TYR A 52 -5.43 -0.86 17.19
C TYR A 52 -5.96 0.55 16.87
N LYS A 53 -6.77 1.10 17.77
CA LYS A 53 -7.08 2.52 17.76
C LYS A 53 -5.90 3.28 18.36
N ALA A 54 -5.15 3.98 17.52
CA ALA A 54 -3.95 4.68 17.97
C ALA A 54 -3.56 5.85 17.06
N ASP A 55 -2.92 6.86 17.66
CA ASP A 55 -2.31 7.98 16.93
C ASP A 55 -0.88 7.62 16.51
N ALA A 56 -0.70 7.31 15.24
CA ALA A 56 0.59 6.95 14.67
C ALA A 56 1.55 8.16 14.51
N THR A 57 1.09 9.39 14.71
CA THR A 57 1.98 10.55 14.76
C THR A 57 2.79 10.59 16.07
N ASN A 58 2.42 9.80 17.07
CA ASN A 58 3.15 9.64 18.31
C ASN A 58 4.07 8.42 18.26
N ILE A 59 5.37 8.67 18.19
CA ILE A 59 6.40 7.62 18.11
C ILE A 59 6.39 6.66 19.31
N ALA A 60 6.03 7.14 20.53
CA ALA A 60 5.95 6.29 21.70
C ALA A 60 4.83 5.24 21.57
N VAL A 61 3.73 5.62 20.90
CA VAL A 61 2.63 4.71 20.59
C VAL A 61 3.08 3.65 19.59
N LEU A 62 3.72 4.05 18.49
CA LEU A 62 4.25 3.08 17.50
C LEU A 62 5.24 2.10 18.12
N ARG A 63 6.10 2.59 19.04
CA ARG A 63 7.06 1.75 19.78
C ARG A 63 6.34 0.75 20.69
N SER A 64 5.30 1.17 21.40
CA SER A 64 4.51 0.29 22.28
C SER A 64 3.75 -0.81 21.50
N LEU A 65 3.38 -0.53 20.27
CA LEU A 65 2.78 -1.48 19.33
C LEU A 65 3.81 -2.35 18.61
N HIS A 66 5.09 -2.23 18.96
CA HIS A 66 6.20 -3.00 18.39
C HIS A 66 6.32 -2.90 16.87
N VAL A 67 5.98 -1.73 16.29
CA VAL A 67 6.03 -1.49 14.84
C VAL A 67 7.42 -1.74 14.27
N GLN A 68 8.48 -1.53 15.04
CA GLN A 68 9.87 -1.80 14.66
C GLN A 68 10.18 -3.27 14.37
N ASN A 69 9.32 -4.21 14.79
CA ASN A 69 9.52 -5.65 14.60
C ASN A 69 8.85 -6.20 13.34
N LEU A 70 8.06 -5.37 12.63
CA LEU A 70 7.35 -5.77 11.42
C LEU A 70 8.30 -5.86 10.22
N ASP A 71 7.99 -6.71 9.24
CA ASP A 71 8.73 -6.77 7.96
C ASP A 71 8.46 -5.52 7.10
N TRP A 72 7.20 -5.05 7.09
CA TRP A 72 6.76 -3.88 6.32
C TRP A 72 5.79 -3.01 7.12
N VAL A 73 5.85 -1.72 6.85
CA VAL A 73 4.82 -0.76 7.25
C VAL A 73 4.29 -0.05 6.02
N VAL A 74 2.98 -0.11 5.84
CA VAL A 74 2.24 0.63 4.82
C VAL A 74 1.59 1.84 5.47
N ILE A 75 1.91 3.04 4.99
CA ILE A 75 1.32 4.29 5.46
C ILE A 75 0.30 4.74 4.41
N SER A 76 -0.98 4.71 4.79
CA SER A 76 -2.13 4.99 3.93
C SER A 76 -3.01 6.11 4.48
N VAL A 77 -2.46 7.04 5.25
CA VAL A 77 -3.15 8.25 5.70
C VAL A 77 -3.23 9.23 4.53
N GLY A 78 -4.41 9.41 3.95
CA GLY A 78 -4.59 10.10 2.66
C GLY A 78 -5.01 11.57 2.75
N GLU A 79 -5.46 12.04 3.91
CA GLU A 79 -6.08 13.36 4.05
C GLU A 79 -5.08 14.48 4.39
N SER A 80 -3.92 14.14 4.96
CA SER A 80 -2.88 15.10 5.34
C SER A 80 -1.48 14.62 4.94
N VAL A 81 -0.85 15.37 4.05
CA VAL A 81 0.56 15.19 3.69
C VAL A 81 1.45 15.31 4.93
N GLU A 82 1.16 16.28 5.81
CA GLU A 82 1.90 16.51 7.05
C GLU A 82 1.88 15.28 7.97
N GLN A 83 0.70 14.71 8.21
CA GLN A 83 0.56 13.48 9.01
C GLN A 83 1.31 12.31 8.38
N SER A 84 1.18 12.12 7.07
CA SER A 84 1.87 11.06 6.35
C SER A 84 3.39 11.17 6.49
N LEU A 85 3.94 12.38 6.35
CA LEU A 85 5.37 12.63 6.52
C LEU A 85 5.82 12.43 7.97
N SER A 86 5.05 12.92 8.95
CA SER A 86 5.34 12.73 10.38
C SER A 86 5.38 11.24 10.74
N ILE A 87 4.39 10.47 10.34
CA ILE A 87 4.36 9.02 10.57
C ILE A 87 5.54 8.34 9.87
N THR A 88 5.86 8.73 8.63
CA THR A 88 6.98 8.17 7.87
C THR A 88 8.30 8.38 8.63
N LEU A 89 8.56 9.59 9.12
CA LEU A 89 9.75 9.91 9.90
C LEU A 89 9.81 9.12 11.21
N ASN A 90 8.70 9.00 11.92
CA ASN A 90 8.61 8.21 13.15
C ASN A 90 8.94 6.73 12.92
N VAL A 91 8.39 6.13 11.85
CA VAL A 91 8.69 4.73 11.50
C VAL A 91 10.16 4.57 11.09
N GLN A 92 10.73 5.54 10.38
CA GLN A 92 12.17 5.53 10.05
C GLN A 92 13.05 5.64 11.31
N GLU A 93 12.69 6.50 12.28
CA GLU A 93 13.41 6.64 13.53
C GLU A 93 13.36 5.37 14.39
N LEU A 94 12.24 4.66 14.40
CA LEU A 94 12.14 3.35 15.06
C LEU A 94 13.08 2.32 14.43
N GLY A 95 13.33 2.41 13.13
CA GLY A 95 14.10 1.44 12.37
C GLY A 95 13.35 0.11 12.21
N GLY A 96 13.91 -0.81 11.46
CA GLY A 96 13.40 -2.17 11.27
C GLY A 96 12.59 -2.35 9.99
N PRO A 97 11.32 -1.92 9.90
CA PRO A 97 10.48 -2.27 8.77
C PRO A 97 10.85 -1.55 7.47
N LYS A 98 10.55 -2.20 6.36
CA LYS A 98 10.49 -1.52 5.06
C LYS A 98 9.24 -0.66 5.01
N ILE A 99 9.34 0.53 4.38
CA ILE A 99 8.26 1.51 4.36
C ILE A 99 7.69 1.65 2.96
N TRP A 100 6.39 1.49 2.85
CA TRP A 100 5.59 1.73 1.65
C TRP A 100 4.56 2.83 1.96
N VAL A 101 4.46 3.86 1.13
CA VAL A 101 3.58 5.01 1.40
C VAL A 101 2.63 5.27 0.25
N LYS A 102 1.36 5.45 0.57
CA LYS A 102 0.38 6.05 -0.33
C LYS A 102 0.58 7.57 -0.34
N ALA A 103 1.08 8.10 -1.43
CA ALA A 103 1.14 9.54 -1.65
C ALA A 103 -0.21 10.07 -2.15
N SER A 104 -0.59 11.28 -1.74
CA SER A 104 -1.82 11.94 -2.18
C SER A 104 -1.70 12.60 -3.55
N ASN A 105 -0.48 12.95 -3.97
CA ASN A 105 -0.17 13.55 -5.26
C ASN A 105 1.31 13.37 -5.60
N GLU A 106 1.71 13.82 -6.78
CA GLU A 106 3.08 13.67 -7.29
C GLU A 106 4.13 14.46 -6.49
N GLU A 107 3.79 15.63 -5.94
CA GLU A 107 4.70 16.40 -5.10
C GLU A 107 4.98 15.68 -3.79
N HIS A 108 3.94 15.14 -3.15
CA HIS A 108 4.08 14.29 -1.96
C HIS A 108 4.95 13.06 -2.26
N ARG A 109 4.73 12.40 -3.39
CA ARG A 109 5.54 11.25 -3.83
C ARG A 109 7.02 11.61 -3.96
N LYS A 110 7.34 12.77 -4.55
CA LYS A 110 8.74 13.25 -4.68
C LYS A 110 9.39 13.51 -3.33
N ILE A 111 8.65 14.05 -2.35
CA ILE A 111 9.16 14.25 -0.99
C ILE A 111 9.48 12.89 -0.34
N LEU A 112 8.56 11.93 -0.42
CA LEU A 112 8.75 10.59 0.12
C LEU A 112 9.94 9.86 -0.51
N GLN A 113 10.15 10.02 -1.81
CA GLN A 113 11.33 9.49 -2.49
C GLN A 113 12.64 10.08 -1.95
N ARG A 114 12.66 11.38 -1.63
CA ARG A 114 13.81 12.04 -1.00
C ARG A 114 14.03 11.62 0.45
N LEU A 115 12.98 11.18 1.14
CA LEU A 115 13.07 10.53 2.45
C LEU A 115 13.53 9.06 2.34
N HIS A 116 13.85 8.58 1.14
CA HIS A 116 14.33 7.21 0.90
C HIS A 116 13.38 6.12 1.40
N VAL A 117 12.04 6.34 1.35
CA VAL A 117 11.09 5.26 1.58
C VAL A 117 11.27 4.17 0.51
N HIS A 118 11.01 2.92 0.86
CA HIS A 118 11.20 1.80 -0.07
C HIS A 118 10.27 1.88 -1.28
N ARG A 119 9.07 2.41 -1.09
CA ARG A 119 8.12 2.66 -2.18
C ARG A 119 7.16 3.79 -1.82
N ALA A 120 6.88 4.64 -2.80
CA ALA A 120 5.80 5.64 -2.74
C ALA A 120 5.01 5.58 -4.05
N ILE A 121 3.68 5.49 -3.94
CA ILE A 121 2.79 5.48 -5.10
C ILE A 121 1.65 6.49 -4.93
N VAL A 122 1.07 6.92 -6.05
CA VAL A 122 -0.20 7.65 -6.13
C VAL A 122 -1.21 6.71 -6.79
N PRO A 123 -1.97 5.90 -6.01
CA PRO A 123 -2.81 4.84 -6.57
C PRO A 123 -3.83 5.33 -7.58
N GLU A 124 -4.37 6.52 -7.37
CA GLU A 124 -5.36 7.14 -8.26
C GLU A 124 -4.76 7.41 -9.66
N MET A 125 -3.48 7.82 -9.73
CA MET A 125 -2.79 8.03 -11.00
C MET A 125 -2.49 6.70 -11.70
N GLU A 126 -2.02 5.71 -10.95
CA GLU A 126 -1.72 4.38 -11.51
C GLU A 126 -3.00 3.71 -12.03
N ALA A 127 -4.10 3.78 -11.25
CA ALA A 127 -5.40 3.26 -11.67
C ALA A 127 -5.98 3.99 -12.89
N ALA A 128 -5.83 5.32 -12.97
CA ALA A 128 -6.30 6.10 -14.12
C ALA A 128 -5.56 5.73 -15.40
N VAL A 129 -4.24 5.55 -15.34
CA VAL A 129 -3.43 5.11 -16.48
C VAL A 129 -3.87 3.71 -16.92
N MET A 130 -4.04 2.79 -15.97
CA MET A 130 -4.49 1.43 -16.28
C MET A 130 -5.88 1.43 -16.94
N ALA A 131 -6.83 2.19 -16.39
CA ALA A 131 -8.18 2.31 -16.95
C ALA A 131 -8.16 2.91 -18.38
N ALA A 132 -7.32 3.92 -18.63
CA ALA A 132 -7.17 4.52 -19.96
C ALA A 132 -6.66 3.48 -20.98
N HIS A 133 -5.68 2.65 -20.60
CA HIS A 133 -5.19 1.57 -21.45
C HIS A 133 -6.27 0.52 -21.74
N GLN A 134 -7.02 0.09 -20.71
CA GLN A 134 -8.12 -0.87 -20.90
C GLN A 134 -9.22 -0.34 -21.84
N LEU A 135 -9.53 0.96 -21.77
CA LEU A 135 -10.50 1.59 -22.69
C LEU A 135 -9.96 1.67 -24.12
N THR A 136 -8.65 1.87 -24.28
CA THR A 136 -8.02 2.06 -25.60
C THR A 136 -7.77 0.73 -26.31
N TYR A 137 -7.46 -0.32 -25.55
CA TYR A 137 -7.10 -1.64 -26.08
C TYR A 137 -8.08 -2.72 -25.57
N PRO A 138 -9.24 -2.90 -26.22
CA PRO A 138 -10.18 -3.96 -25.86
C PRO A 138 -9.49 -5.32 -25.96
N GLY A 139 -9.45 -6.08 -24.89
CA GLY A 139 -8.75 -7.37 -24.80
C GLY A 139 -7.47 -7.34 -23.93
N MET A 140 -7.03 -6.17 -23.49
CA MET A 140 -6.00 -6.08 -22.46
C MET A 140 -6.62 -6.50 -21.13
N LEU A 141 -6.14 -7.60 -20.54
CA LEU A 141 -6.62 -8.10 -19.26
C LEU A 141 -5.89 -7.44 -18.09
N ASP A 142 -4.58 -7.25 -18.22
CA ASP A 142 -3.76 -6.62 -17.19
C ASP A 142 -2.52 -5.94 -17.79
N MET A 143 -2.04 -4.91 -17.12
CA MET A 143 -0.78 -4.25 -17.46
C MET A 143 -0.01 -3.97 -16.18
N ILE A 144 1.14 -4.58 -16.04
CA ILE A 144 2.08 -4.30 -14.95
C ILE A 144 3.13 -3.32 -15.49
N PRO A 145 3.04 -2.01 -15.16
CA PRO A 145 4.05 -1.05 -15.54
C PRO A 145 5.37 -1.40 -14.84
N LYS A 146 6.41 -1.68 -15.60
CA LYS A 146 7.77 -1.81 -15.06
C LYS A 146 8.54 -0.51 -15.27
N TYR A 147 9.26 -0.09 -14.25
CA TYR A 147 10.20 1.02 -14.36
C TYR A 147 11.24 0.74 -15.46
N GLY A 148 11.54 1.73 -16.30
CA GLY A 148 12.52 1.59 -17.36
C GLY A 148 11.93 1.38 -18.76
N GLY A 149 10.68 1.71 -19.00
CA GLY A 149 10.07 1.67 -20.35
C GLY A 149 9.64 0.27 -20.82
N ILE A 150 9.64 -0.73 -19.93
CA ILE A 150 9.14 -2.07 -20.19
C ILE A 150 7.80 -2.25 -19.47
N ALA A 151 6.77 -2.72 -20.19
CA ALA A 151 5.51 -3.16 -19.61
C ALA A 151 5.30 -4.64 -19.92
N ILE A 152 4.77 -5.40 -18.96
CA ILE A 152 4.23 -6.74 -19.21
C ILE A 152 2.73 -6.56 -19.41
N GLN A 153 2.22 -7.04 -20.54
CA GLN A 153 0.80 -6.97 -20.87
C GLN A 153 0.24 -8.39 -21.01
N GLU A 154 -0.87 -8.64 -20.36
CA GLU A 154 -1.65 -9.84 -20.59
C GLU A 154 -2.79 -9.48 -21.58
N LEU A 155 -2.76 -10.10 -22.75
CA LEU A 155 -3.75 -9.91 -23.80
C LEU A 155 -4.55 -11.20 -23.97
N ARG A 156 -5.88 -11.10 -24.01
CA ARG A 156 -6.72 -12.21 -24.44
C ARG A 156 -6.75 -12.26 -25.95
N VAL A 157 -6.20 -13.32 -26.52
CA VAL A 157 -6.18 -13.55 -27.98
C VAL A 157 -7.20 -14.63 -28.30
N ASP A 158 -8.45 -14.22 -28.50
CA ASP A 158 -9.54 -15.16 -28.80
C ASP A 158 -9.53 -15.69 -30.26
N ALA A 159 -8.75 -15.07 -31.13
CA ALA A 159 -8.64 -15.48 -32.54
C ALA A 159 -7.26 -15.10 -33.12
N TRP A 160 -6.24 -15.85 -32.78
CA TRP A 160 -5.00 -15.83 -33.56
C TRP A 160 -5.07 -16.93 -34.61
N ASP A 161 -5.71 -16.65 -35.74
CA ASP A 161 -5.65 -17.48 -36.94
C ASP A 161 -4.27 -17.35 -37.59
N GLY A 162 -3.25 -17.94 -37.03
CA GLY A 162 -1.97 -18.29 -37.66
C GLY A 162 -1.48 -17.50 -38.88
N LYS A 163 -1.81 -16.22 -39.00
CA LYS A 163 -1.32 -15.34 -40.05
C LYS A 163 0.00 -14.73 -39.56
N THR A 164 1.09 -15.32 -40.03
CA THR A 164 2.42 -14.70 -40.02
C THR A 164 2.45 -13.45 -40.88
#